data_c96d21b8cb91f3cc7817bb7b90386c18
#
_entry.id   c96d21b8cb91f3cc7817bb7b90386c18
#
_cell.length_a   1.000
_cell.length_b   1.000
_cell.length_c   1.000
_cell.angle_alpha   90.00
_cell.angle_beta   90.00
_cell.angle_gamma   90.00
#
_symmetry.space_group_name_H-M   'P 1'
#
loop_
_entity.id
_entity.type
_entity.pdbx_description
1 polymer ?
#
loop_
_entity_poly.entity_id
_entity_poly.type
_entity_poly.pdbx_seq_one_letter_code
_entity_poly.pdbx_strand_id
1 'polypeptide(L)'
;MPAPWAPRSRSILSTNAAALPASIKVVPINADCQSKVDVAINEVERLIGQEKVEIVNGVYASPHAVPLSARVEAQKKILWITTAIATAVFKDKNLQYVFRAQIHSDQYGEAFASFLSENAKAKLGVEPKNVKVAIIHEDGPYGVGVADASERFGKEKGLQLVMREGYSATAPDLSSLVTKLKRAGADVISQVGYNPDITLFLRQARESGLKFKMLVGNGAGYSQLDKLRATFGPDIDNFCNIDPVPAQLINPASLAPGLGDLTKTMVERYKAKTGATDVPPHCSMGFNQTWVLLNNVLPVAKEKYGGFDAEAVRKAALDVDIPPGGTIQGYGVKFYRPGTQLAGQNERSTPVVMQNAGEHISVVWPGNIKTQEPVLPLPSSSVYAMR
;
A
#
# COMPACT_ATOMS: atom_id res chain seq x y z
N MET A 1 17.45 7.99 1.33
CA MET A 1 17.38 9.16 0.44
C MET A 1 15.99 9.72 0.54
N PRO A 2 15.77 11.04 0.70
CA PRO A 2 14.44 11.62 0.68
C PRO A 2 13.77 11.29 -0.65
N ALA A 3 12.47 11.02 -0.63
CA ALA A 3 11.72 10.67 -1.82
C ALA A 3 11.94 11.73 -2.92
N PRO A 4 12.51 11.38 -4.05
CA PRO A 4 13.05 12.33 -5.01
C PRO A 4 11.99 13.11 -5.81
N TRP A 5 10.72 12.91 -5.52
CA TRP A 5 9.57 13.42 -6.30
C TRP A 5 8.73 14.49 -5.60
N ALA A 6 9.07 14.91 -4.37
CA ALA A 6 8.36 16.00 -3.71
C ALA A 6 8.41 17.24 -4.60
N PRO A 7 7.27 17.77 -5.06
CA PRO A 7 7.25 18.87 -6.01
C PRO A 7 7.83 20.13 -5.37
N ARG A 8 8.94 20.63 -5.94
CA ARG A 8 9.55 21.88 -5.51
C ARG A 8 8.82 23.13 -6.02
N SER A 9 7.80 22.99 -6.85
CA SER A 9 7.03 24.14 -7.34
C SER A 9 5.58 23.81 -7.65
N ARG A 10 4.72 24.72 -7.28
CA ARG A 10 3.27 24.67 -7.33
C ARG A 10 2.65 24.94 -8.71
N SER A 11 3.44 25.42 -9.68
CA SER A 11 2.94 26.08 -10.89
C SER A 11 2.36 25.19 -11.98
N ILE A 12 2.15 23.87 -11.72
CA ILE A 12 1.85 22.93 -12.82
C ILE A 12 0.58 22.10 -12.59
N LEU A 13 -0.09 22.21 -11.44
CA LEU A 13 -1.18 21.29 -11.08
C LEU A 13 -2.49 22.00 -10.68
N SER A 14 -2.76 23.21 -11.18
CA SER A 14 -4.06 23.85 -10.98
C SER A 14 -5.03 23.37 -12.08
N THR A 15 -5.77 22.34 -11.83
CA THR A 15 -6.99 22.02 -12.57
C THR A 15 -8.15 22.02 -11.58
N ASN A 16 -9.05 22.98 -11.71
CA ASN A 16 -10.43 23.10 -11.23
C ASN A 16 -10.94 22.45 -9.90
N ALA A 17 -10.09 21.82 -9.10
CA ALA A 17 -10.37 21.63 -7.69
C ALA A 17 -10.01 22.94 -6.97
N ALA A 18 -10.64 23.27 -5.87
CA ALA A 18 -10.37 24.47 -5.08
C ALA A 18 -8.89 24.50 -4.68
N ALA A 19 -8.03 24.96 -5.60
CA ALA A 19 -6.60 25.04 -5.34
C ALA A 19 -6.36 26.09 -4.25
N LEU A 20 -5.39 25.84 -3.39
CA LEU A 20 -4.95 26.87 -2.45
C LEU A 20 -4.68 28.19 -3.23
N PRO A 21 -5.11 29.35 -2.74
CA PRO A 21 -4.83 30.63 -3.38
C PRO A 21 -3.36 30.75 -3.79
N ALA A 22 -3.08 31.35 -4.94
CA ALA A 22 -1.72 31.49 -5.46
C ALA A 22 -0.76 32.23 -4.50
N SER A 23 -1.32 33.01 -3.58
CA SER A 23 -0.60 33.70 -2.51
C SER A 23 -0.09 32.78 -1.39
N ILE A 24 -0.56 31.52 -1.31
CA ILE A 24 -0.16 30.57 -0.27
C ILE A 24 0.93 29.66 -0.80
N LYS A 25 2.11 29.75 -0.19
CA LYS A 25 3.25 28.90 -0.49
C LYS A 25 3.35 27.76 0.54
N VAL A 26 3.29 26.52 0.07
CA VAL A 26 3.61 25.35 0.89
C VAL A 26 5.13 25.15 0.90
N VAL A 27 5.72 25.15 2.08
CA VAL A 27 7.16 24.93 2.27
C VAL A 27 7.38 23.59 2.95
N PRO A 28 7.94 22.58 2.24
CA PRO A 28 8.24 21.30 2.86
C PRO A 28 9.53 21.39 3.69
N ILE A 29 9.49 20.86 4.91
CA ILE A 29 10.65 20.61 5.75
C ILE A 29 10.85 19.10 5.75
N ASN A 30 11.96 18.63 5.17
CA ASN A 30 12.23 17.20 5.04
C ASN A 30 12.99 16.67 6.26
N ALA A 31 12.61 15.47 6.70
CA ALA A 31 13.29 14.71 7.73
C ALA A 31 13.49 13.27 7.25
N ASP A 32 14.62 12.65 7.61
CA ASP A 32 14.93 11.26 7.26
C ASP A 32 14.98 10.42 8.54
N CYS A 33 14.08 9.47 8.66
CA CYS A 33 14.00 8.56 9.79
C CYS A 33 15.05 7.43 9.73
N GLN A 34 15.85 7.33 8.66
CA GLN A 34 16.90 6.32 8.48
C GLN A 34 16.41 4.87 8.67
N SER A 35 15.12 4.63 8.45
CA SER A 35 14.42 3.36 8.72
C SER A 35 14.50 2.90 10.19
N LYS A 36 14.68 3.84 11.14
CA LYS A 36 14.74 3.58 12.59
C LYS A 36 13.58 4.26 13.30
N VAL A 37 12.92 3.53 14.20
CA VAL A 37 11.73 4.01 14.92
C VAL A 37 12.08 5.16 15.88
N ASP A 38 13.18 5.05 16.60
CA ASP A 38 13.67 6.08 17.52
C ASP A 38 14.04 7.38 16.79
N VAL A 39 14.70 7.28 15.64
CA VAL A 39 15.01 8.43 14.79
C VAL A 39 13.72 9.06 14.25
N ALA A 40 12.74 8.26 13.80
CA ALA A 40 11.46 8.78 13.35
C ALA A 40 10.72 9.58 14.43
N ILE A 41 10.73 9.09 15.68
CA ILE A 41 10.14 9.78 16.82
C ILE A 41 10.88 11.11 17.07
N ASN A 42 12.21 11.09 17.14
CA ASN A 42 13.01 12.29 17.38
C ASN A 42 12.82 13.34 16.30
N GLU A 43 12.76 12.94 15.02
CA GLU A 43 12.52 13.87 13.92
C GLU A 43 11.11 14.48 13.96
N VAL A 44 10.10 13.72 14.32
CA VAL A 44 8.73 14.27 14.47
C VAL A 44 8.68 15.25 15.65
N GLU A 45 9.30 14.95 16.78
CA GLU A 45 9.41 15.86 17.92
C GLU A 45 10.15 17.16 17.53
N ARG A 46 11.22 17.07 16.75
CA ARG A 46 11.94 18.23 16.22
C ARG A 46 11.07 19.06 15.28
N LEU A 47 10.41 18.41 14.31
CA LEU A 47 9.52 19.09 13.35
C LEU A 47 8.40 19.86 14.08
N ILE A 48 7.77 19.26 15.05
CA ILE A 48 6.68 19.90 15.81
C ILE A 48 7.23 20.94 16.80
N GLY A 49 8.26 20.57 17.57
CA GLY A 49 8.77 21.38 18.67
C GLY A 49 9.62 22.57 18.23
N GLN A 50 10.49 22.38 17.24
CA GLN A 50 11.45 23.40 16.79
C GLN A 50 10.97 24.10 15.52
N GLU A 51 10.58 23.36 14.49
CA GLU A 51 10.14 23.91 13.21
C GLU A 51 8.66 24.39 13.24
N LYS A 52 7.93 24.06 14.32
CA LYS A 52 6.53 24.47 14.54
C LYS A 52 5.58 24.05 13.41
N VAL A 53 5.78 22.88 12.82
CA VAL A 53 4.87 22.38 11.80
C VAL A 53 3.52 21.98 12.39
N GLU A 54 2.45 22.24 11.67
CA GLU A 54 1.10 21.79 12.02
C GLU A 54 0.77 20.41 11.43
N ILE A 55 1.47 20.01 10.35
CA ILE A 55 1.19 18.79 9.60
C ILE A 55 2.48 18.03 9.38
N VAL A 56 2.52 16.79 9.84
CA VAL A 56 3.52 15.80 9.48
C VAL A 56 2.94 14.93 8.36
N ASN A 57 3.53 15.01 7.17
CA ASN A 57 3.08 14.25 6.00
C ASN A 57 4.11 13.18 5.66
N GLY A 58 3.72 11.93 5.77
CA GLY A 58 4.67 10.87 5.47
C GLY A 58 4.32 9.54 6.11
N VAL A 59 5.36 8.87 6.41
CA VAL A 59 5.61 7.56 7.02
C VAL A 59 5.34 6.40 6.07
N TYR A 60 6.44 5.76 5.66
CA TYR A 60 6.39 4.58 4.80
C TYR A 60 6.04 3.31 5.56
N ALA A 61 6.79 3.00 6.62
CA ALA A 61 6.68 1.72 7.31
C ALA A 61 5.75 1.77 8.53
N SER A 62 4.94 0.73 8.69
CA SER A 62 3.98 0.62 9.80
C SER A 62 4.62 0.59 11.19
N PRO A 63 5.81 -0.02 11.41
CA PRO A 63 6.52 0.09 12.69
C PRO A 63 6.81 1.52 13.16
N HIS A 64 6.97 2.47 12.22
CA HIS A 64 7.11 3.89 12.53
C HIS A 64 5.72 4.54 12.77
N ALA A 65 4.74 4.24 11.90
CA ALA A 65 3.42 4.88 11.96
C ALA A 65 2.69 4.62 13.28
N VAL A 66 2.79 3.41 13.84
CA VAL A 66 2.09 3.04 15.08
C VAL A 66 2.50 3.89 16.27
N PRO A 67 3.78 4.05 16.65
CA PRO A 67 4.18 4.93 17.75
C PRO A 67 4.01 6.41 17.41
N LEU A 68 4.25 6.84 16.15
CA LEU A 68 4.09 8.23 15.74
C LEU A 68 2.64 8.69 15.82
N SER A 69 1.67 7.83 15.52
CA SER A 69 0.26 8.18 15.61
C SER A 69 -0.12 8.64 17.02
N ALA A 70 0.32 7.92 18.04
CA ALA A 70 0.06 8.30 19.45
C ALA A 70 0.78 9.60 19.86
N ARG A 71 2.01 9.80 19.37
CA ARG A 71 2.81 11.00 19.68
C ARG A 71 2.22 12.27 19.09
N VAL A 72 1.86 12.21 17.81
CA VAL A 72 1.29 13.37 17.10
C VAL A 72 -0.12 13.67 17.61
N GLU A 73 -0.93 12.64 17.88
CA GLU A 73 -2.24 12.76 18.52
C GLU A 73 -2.15 13.52 19.86
N ALA A 74 -1.22 13.11 20.74
CA ALA A 74 -1.03 13.75 22.06
C ALA A 74 -0.65 15.24 21.95
N GLN A 75 0.05 15.63 20.88
CA GLN A 75 0.44 17.02 20.61
C GLN A 75 -0.64 17.80 19.83
N LYS A 76 -1.76 17.17 19.50
CA LYS A 76 -2.85 17.74 18.68
C LYS A 76 -2.32 18.35 17.36
N LYS A 77 -1.42 17.63 16.69
CA LYS A 77 -0.90 17.95 15.36
C LYS A 77 -1.35 16.91 14.36
N ILE A 78 -1.42 17.27 13.09
CA ILE A 78 -1.87 16.35 12.05
C ILE A 78 -0.75 15.38 11.66
N LEU A 79 -1.05 14.08 11.71
CA LEU A 79 -0.29 13.04 11.00
C LEU A 79 -1.07 12.60 9.77
N TRP A 80 -0.56 12.94 8.60
CA TRP A 80 -1.12 12.52 7.31
C TRP A 80 -0.31 11.36 6.75
N ILE A 81 -0.82 10.13 6.92
CA ILE A 81 -0.08 8.92 6.57
C ILE A 81 -0.14 8.67 5.07
N THR A 82 1.02 8.56 4.41
CA THR A 82 1.12 8.39 2.97
C THR A 82 1.19 6.93 2.51
N THR A 83 1.81 6.03 3.28
CA THR A 83 2.10 4.67 2.79
C THR A 83 1.84 3.57 3.81
N ALA A 84 2.17 3.76 5.09
CA ALA A 84 1.99 2.74 6.13
C ALA A 84 0.54 2.25 6.21
N ILE A 85 0.32 0.92 6.18
CA ILE A 85 -1.01 0.32 6.03
C ILE A 85 -1.56 -0.40 7.27
N ALA A 86 -0.76 -0.62 8.34
CA ALA A 86 -1.24 -1.40 9.48
C ALA A 86 -2.57 -0.85 10.04
N THR A 87 -3.56 -1.72 10.16
CA THR A 87 -4.85 -1.39 10.81
C THR A 87 -4.64 -1.01 12.27
N ALA A 88 -3.60 -1.55 12.92
CA ALA A 88 -3.19 -1.24 14.28
C ALA A 88 -2.86 0.25 14.53
N VAL A 89 -2.66 1.06 13.49
CA VAL A 89 -2.52 2.53 13.64
C VAL A 89 -3.80 3.15 14.18
N PHE A 90 -4.96 2.69 13.71
CA PHE A 90 -6.26 3.31 13.96
C PHE A 90 -7.17 2.49 14.88
N LYS A 91 -7.11 1.16 14.75
CA LYS A 91 -8.08 0.24 15.37
C LYS A 91 -8.24 0.48 16.87
N ASP A 92 -9.46 0.78 17.28
CA ASP A 92 -9.89 0.98 18.67
C ASP A 92 -9.18 2.15 19.41
N LYS A 93 -8.53 3.09 18.68
CA LYS A 93 -7.78 4.21 19.28
C LYS A 93 -8.54 5.54 19.26
N ASN A 94 -9.59 5.65 18.47
CA ASN A 94 -10.39 6.88 18.31
C ASN A 94 -9.54 8.14 18.09
N LEU A 95 -8.55 8.05 17.19
CA LEU A 95 -7.64 9.14 16.85
C LEU A 95 -8.41 10.31 16.21
N GLN A 96 -8.03 11.54 16.56
CA GLN A 96 -8.68 12.76 16.07
C GLN A 96 -7.84 13.50 15.04
N TYR A 97 -6.50 13.38 15.12
CA TYR A 97 -5.55 14.16 14.34
C TYR A 97 -4.70 13.30 13.39
N VAL A 98 -5.01 12.03 13.29
CA VAL A 98 -4.31 11.09 12.39
C VAL A 98 -5.24 10.69 11.25
N PHE A 99 -4.76 10.84 10.01
CA PHE A 99 -5.55 10.55 8.81
C PHE A 99 -4.77 9.69 7.83
N ARG A 100 -5.46 8.75 7.18
CA ARG A 100 -4.92 7.94 6.09
C ARG A 100 -5.95 7.80 4.98
N ALA A 101 -5.74 8.50 3.87
CA ALA A 101 -6.67 8.52 2.74
C ALA A 101 -6.54 7.30 1.81
N GLN A 102 -5.76 6.28 2.18
CA GLN A 102 -5.51 5.06 1.41
C GLN A 102 -6.01 3.80 2.13
N ILE A 103 -5.70 2.63 1.56
CA ILE A 103 -6.06 1.30 2.05
C ILE A 103 -5.35 0.92 3.35
N HIS A 104 -5.85 -0.10 4.02
CA HIS A 104 -5.27 -0.67 5.24
C HIS A 104 -5.16 -2.20 5.17
N SER A 105 -4.43 -2.80 6.11
CA SER A 105 -4.07 -4.22 6.07
C SER A 105 -5.25 -5.18 5.99
N ASP A 106 -6.41 -4.84 6.59
CA ASP A 106 -7.59 -5.71 6.51
C ASP A 106 -8.11 -5.86 5.07
N GLN A 107 -8.01 -4.80 4.27
CA GLN A 107 -8.43 -4.84 2.87
C GLN A 107 -7.49 -5.70 2.00
N TYR A 108 -6.20 -5.81 2.36
CA TYR A 108 -5.29 -6.75 1.70
C TYR A 108 -5.72 -8.20 1.94
N GLY A 109 -6.01 -8.55 3.20
CA GLY A 109 -6.46 -9.88 3.55
C GLY A 109 -7.79 -10.26 2.93
N GLU A 110 -8.73 -9.30 2.86
CA GLU A 110 -10.03 -9.48 2.21
C GLU A 110 -9.87 -9.70 0.69
N ALA A 111 -9.05 -8.88 0.03
CA ALA A 111 -8.76 -9.03 -1.39
C ALA A 111 -8.07 -10.36 -1.71
N PHE A 112 -7.10 -10.79 -0.88
CA PHE A 112 -6.46 -12.09 -1.00
C PHE A 112 -7.47 -13.23 -0.96
N ALA A 113 -8.29 -13.26 0.08
CA ALA A 113 -9.26 -14.33 0.27
C ALA A 113 -10.34 -14.36 -0.82
N SER A 114 -10.83 -13.20 -1.24
CA SER A 114 -11.84 -13.07 -2.31
C SER A 114 -11.26 -13.49 -3.65
N PHE A 115 -10.10 -12.95 -4.05
CA PHE A 115 -9.44 -13.33 -5.29
C PHE A 115 -9.17 -14.83 -5.38
N LEU A 116 -8.63 -15.42 -4.31
CA LEU A 116 -8.32 -16.85 -4.30
C LEU A 116 -9.59 -17.69 -4.35
N SER A 117 -10.62 -17.36 -3.57
CA SER A 117 -11.90 -18.07 -3.56
C SER A 117 -12.60 -18.04 -4.91
N GLU A 118 -12.62 -16.89 -5.59
CA GLU A 118 -13.26 -16.72 -6.90
C GLU A 118 -12.53 -17.50 -8.02
N ASN A 119 -11.21 -17.67 -7.90
CA ASN A 119 -10.40 -18.33 -8.93
C ASN A 119 -10.08 -19.81 -8.65
N ALA A 120 -10.33 -20.30 -7.44
CA ALA A 120 -9.94 -21.65 -7.01
C ALA A 120 -10.46 -22.74 -7.95
N LYS A 121 -11.77 -22.77 -8.18
CA LYS A 121 -12.40 -23.80 -9.02
C LYS A 121 -12.03 -23.67 -10.50
N ALA A 122 -12.13 -22.46 -11.03
CA ALA A 122 -11.94 -22.22 -12.47
C ALA A 122 -10.47 -22.29 -12.91
N LYS A 123 -9.54 -21.88 -12.05
CA LYS A 123 -8.12 -21.74 -12.40
C LYS A 123 -7.21 -22.78 -11.72
N LEU A 124 -7.48 -23.14 -10.45
CA LEU A 124 -6.68 -24.15 -9.73
C LEU A 124 -7.31 -25.56 -9.79
N GLY A 125 -8.53 -25.69 -10.30
CA GLY A 125 -9.21 -26.99 -10.48
C GLY A 125 -9.72 -27.60 -9.16
N VAL A 126 -9.79 -26.83 -8.08
CA VAL A 126 -10.22 -27.29 -6.76
C VAL A 126 -11.22 -26.36 -6.12
N GLU A 127 -12.12 -26.91 -5.29
CA GLU A 127 -13.03 -26.07 -4.49
C GLU A 127 -12.23 -25.24 -3.46
N PRO A 128 -12.67 -24.02 -3.10
CA PRO A 128 -11.96 -23.16 -2.15
C PRO A 128 -11.51 -23.87 -0.86
N LYS A 129 -12.36 -24.73 -0.30
CA LYS A 129 -12.07 -25.50 0.93
C LYS A 129 -10.92 -26.51 0.80
N ASN A 130 -10.50 -26.82 -0.42
CA ASN A 130 -9.41 -27.75 -0.70
C ASN A 130 -8.11 -27.02 -1.11
N VAL A 131 -8.13 -25.69 -1.19
CA VAL A 131 -6.92 -24.89 -1.46
C VAL A 131 -6.10 -24.78 -0.19
N LYS A 132 -4.90 -25.37 -0.20
CA LYS A 132 -3.96 -25.29 0.92
C LYS A 132 -3.17 -24.00 0.88
N VAL A 133 -3.38 -23.14 1.86
CA VAL A 133 -2.77 -21.80 1.95
C VAL A 133 -1.71 -21.79 3.05
N ALA A 134 -0.52 -21.29 2.73
CA ALA A 134 0.47 -20.85 3.71
C ALA A 134 0.55 -19.32 3.72
N ILE A 135 0.57 -18.72 4.90
CA ILE A 135 0.79 -17.29 5.11
C ILE A 135 2.14 -17.13 5.81
N ILE A 136 3.06 -16.41 5.18
CA ILE A 136 4.36 -16.05 5.78
C ILE A 136 4.49 -14.53 5.80
N HIS A 137 5.01 -13.98 6.89
CA HIS A 137 5.02 -12.53 7.05
C HIS A 137 6.17 -12.03 7.93
N GLU A 138 6.62 -10.81 7.68
CA GLU A 138 7.48 -10.13 8.65
C GLU A 138 6.74 -9.94 9.98
N ASP A 139 7.46 -9.91 11.09
CA ASP A 139 6.92 -9.96 12.44
C ASP A 139 6.47 -8.60 13.02
N GLY A 140 6.61 -7.53 12.25
CA GLY A 140 6.13 -6.19 12.62
C GLY A 140 4.64 -5.95 12.31
N PRO A 141 4.11 -4.77 12.68
CA PRO A 141 2.68 -4.46 12.57
C PRO A 141 2.13 -4.50 11.13
N TYR A 142 2.96 -4.34 10.11
CA TYR A 142 2.56 -4.48 8.72
C TYR A 142 2.27 -5.95 8.39
N GLY A 143 3.25 -6.82 8.58
CA GLY A 143 3.14 -8.25 8.26
C GLY A 143 2.06 -8.92 9.10
N VAL A 144 2.06 -8.70 10.40
CA VAL A 144 1.06 -9.24 11.33
C VAL A 144 -0.35 -8.80 10.94
N GLY A 145 -0.56 -7.50 10.64
CA GLY A 145 -1.89 -6.99 10.30
C GLY A 145 -2.47 -7.59 9.02
N VAL A 146 -1.66 -7.74 7.97
CA VAL A 146 -2.10 -8.39 6.73
C VAL A 146 -2.34 -9.89 6.94
N ALA A 147 -1.45 -10.56 7.69
CA ALA A 147 -1.59 -11.99 7.99
C ALA A 147 -2.84 -12.29 8.81
N ASP A 148 -3.14 -11.49 9.85
CA ASP A 148 -4.37 -11.62 10.65
C ASP A 148 -5.62 -11.51 9.78
N ALA A 149 -5.65 -10.53 8.89
CA ALA A 149 -6.74 -10.31 7.97
C ALA A 149 -6.86 -11.45 6.94
N SER A 150 -5.74 -11.88 6.35
CA SER A 150 -5.71 -12.99 5.38
C SER A 150 -6.19 -14.30 6.00
N GLU A 151 -5.82 -14.57 7.24
CA GLU A 151 -6.31 -15.73 7.99
C GLU A 151 -7.80 -15.62 8.27
N ARG A 152 -8.27 -14.47 8.79
CA ARG A 152 -9.68 -14.25 9.13
C ARG A 152 -10.57 -14.40 7.90
N PHE A 153 -10.33 -13.62 6.86
CA PHE A 153 -11.13 -13.67 5.63
C PHE A 153 -10.95 -14.97 4.86
N GLY A 154 -9.75 -15.59 4.93
CA GLY A 154 -9.52 -16.92 4.37
C GLY A 154 -10.43 -17.98 5.00
N LYS A 155 -10.56 -17.97 6.33
CA LYS A 155 -11.49 -18.84 7.06
C LYS A 155 -12.95 -18.57 6.70
N GLU A 156 -13.35 -17.30 6.61
CA GLU A 156 -14.71 -16.90 6.20
C GLU A 156 -15.05 -17.38 4.77
N LYS A 157 -14.07 -17.39 3.87
CA LYS A 157 -14.20 -17.92 2.50
C LYS A 157 -13.99 -19.44 2.40
N GLY A 158 -13.74 -20.10 3.52
CA GLY A 158 -13.57 -21.55 3.61
C GLY A 158 -12.22 -22.05 3.08
N LEU A 159 -11.20 -21.23 2.95
CA LEU A 159 -9.85 -21.64 2.54
C LEU A 159 -9.17 -22.48 3.64
N GLN A 160 -8.33 -23.45 3.24
CA GLN A 160 -7.61 -24.31 4.17
C GLN A 160 -6.24 -23.69 4.53
N LEU A 161 -6.16 -23.02 5.68
CA LEU A 161 -4.87 -22.55 6.19
C LEU A 161 -4.06 -23.74 6.74
N VAL A 162 -2.96 -24.08 6.08
CA VAL A 162 -2.06 -25.18 6.48
C VAL A 162 -0.83 -24.70 7.24
N MET A 163 -0.48 -23.43 7.14
CA MET A 163 0.66 -22.84 7.83
C MET A 163 0.48 -21.31 7.95
N ARG A 164 0.83 -20.79 9.11
CA ARG A 164 1.11 -19.36 9.32
C ARG A 164 2.40 -19.22 10.11
N GLU A 165 3.34 -18.42 9.61
CA GLU A 165 4.65 -18.23 10.25
C GLU A 165 5.14 -16.79 10.07
N GLY A 166 5.50 -16.16 11.20
CA GLY A 166 6.19 -14.89 11.24
C GLY A 166 7.72 -15.07 11.20
N TYR A 167 8.42 -14.10 10.62
CA TYR A 167 9.88 -14.06 10.58
C TYR A 167 10.39 -12.63 10.73
N SER A 168 11.61 -12.45 11.23
CA SER A 168 12.22 -11.12 11.30
C SER A 168 12.57 -10.62 9.90
N ALA A 169 12.16 -9.40 9.55
CA ALA A 169 12.51 -8.75 8.28
C ALA A 169 14.03 -8.55 8.10
N THR A 170 14.80 -8.66 9.18
CA THR A 170 16.27 -8.56 9.18
C THR A 170 16.96 -9.90 9.38
N ALA A 171 16.23 -11.01 9.32
CA ALA A 171 16.81 -12.35 9.43
C ALA A 171 17.85 -12.57 8.32
N PRO A 172 19.05 -13.07 8.66
CA PRO A 172 20.08 -13.34 7.67
C PRO A 172 19.84 -14.65 6.90
N ASP A 173 18.93 -15.49 7.39
CA ASP A 173 18.60 -16.79 6.81
C ASP A 173 17.13 -17.15 7.06
N LEU A 174 16.45 -17.67 6.04
CA LEU A 174 15.06 -18.13 6.05
C LEU A 174 14.91 -19.59 5.62
N SER A 175 16.00 -20.37 5.57
CA SER A 175 16.00 -21.77 5.12
C SER A 175 15.11 -22.67 5.98
N SER A 176 15.04 -22.41 7.30
CA SER A 176 14.13 -23.09 8.20
C SER A 176 12.66 -22.85 7.84
N LEU A 177 12.30 -21.60 7.50
CA LEU A 177 10.96 -21.22 7.03
C LEU A 177 10.62 -21.95 5.72
N VAL A 178 11.54 -21.98 4.77
CA VAL A 178 11.36 -22.70 3.50
C VAL A 178 11.17 -24.20 3.73
N THR A 179 11.90 -24.79 4.67
CA THR A 179 11.74 -26.20 5.04
C THR A 179 10.36 -26.49 5.63
N LYS A 180 9.84 -25.59 6.48
CA LYS A 180 8.47 -25.69 7.03
C LYS A 180 7.43 -25.62 5.91
N LEU A 181 7.57 -24.67 4.96
CA LEU A 181 6.68 -24.53 3.80
C LEU A 181 6.64 -25.81 2.94
N LYS A 182 7.79 -26.42 2.67
CA LYS A 182 7.87 -27.69 1.93
C LYS A 182 7.09 -28.81 2.64
N ARG A 183 7.20 -28.89 3.96
CA ARG A 183 6.47 -29.89 4.77
C ARG A 183 4.97 -29.60 4.81
N ALA A 184 4.57 -28.34 4.84
CA ALA A 184 3.16 -27.95 4.87
C ALA A 184 2.44 -28.28 3.55
N GLY A 185 3.14 -28.41 2.45
CA GLY A 185 2.57 -28.76 1.14
C GLY A 185 1.52 -27.77 0.66
N ALA A 186 1.77 -26.48 0.85
CA ALA A 186 0.85 -25.42 0.45
C ALA A 186 0.75 -25.31 -1.06
N ASP A 187 -0.47 -25.16 -1.58
CA ASP A 187 -0.74 -24.84 -2.98
C ASP A 187 -0.45 -23.35 -3.27
N VAL A 188 -0.79 -22.49 -2.30
CA VAL A 188 -0.70 -21.03 -2.40
C VAL A 188 0.11 -20.48 -1.24
N ILE A 189 1.06 -19.62 -1.54
CA ILE A 189 1.84 -18.88 -0.55
C ILE A 189 1.44 -17.41 -0.62
N SER A 190 0.94 -16.87 0.50
CA SER A 190 0.79 -15.44 0.73
C SER A 190 2.00 -14.95 1.51
N GLN A 191 2.78 -14.04 0.93
CA GLN A 191 3.95 -13.46 1.60
C GLN A 191 3.77 -11.95 1.82
N VAL A 192 4.07 -11.53 3.06
CA VAL A 192 4.09 -10.12 3.45
C VAL A 192 5.48 -9.76 3.95
N GLY A 193 6.15 -8.83 3.28
CA GLY A 193 7.51 -8.45 3.64
C GLY A 193 8.02 -7.24 2.87
N TYR A 194 9.25 -6.89 3.12
CA TYR A 194 9.97 -5.82 2.43
C TYR A 194 10.90 -6.38 1.35
N ASN A 195 11.50 -5.55 0.52
CA ASN A 195 12.33 -6.03 -0.58
C ASN A 195 13.53 -6.91 -0.13
N PRO A 196 14.28 -6.61 0.94
CA PRO A 196 15.41 -7.45 1.34
C PRO A 196 15.02 -8.88 1.74
N ASP A 197 14.02 -9.02 2.61
CA ASP A 197 13.58 -10.32 3.13
C ASP A 197 12.83 -11.14 2.08
N ILE A 198 12.04 -10.50 1.21
CA ILE A 198 11.42 -11.15 0.05
C ILE A 198 12.49 -11.68 -0.91
N THR A 199 13.52 -10.90 -1.20
CA THR A 199 14.64 -11.32 -2.05
C THR A 199 15.37 -12.53 -1.45
N LEU A 200 15.62 -12.50 -0.14
CA LEU A 200 16.23 -13.63 0.56
C LEU A 200 15.34 -14.88 0.49
N PHE A 201 14.05 -14.74 0.80
CA PHE A 201 13.10 -15.85 0.74
C PHE A 201 13.04 -16.48 -0.66
N LEU A 202 12.85 -15.68 -1.70
CA LEU A 202 12.74 -16.19 -3.07
C LEU A 202 14.02 -16.90 -3.52
N ARG A 203 15.20 -16.38 -3.15
CA ARG A 203 16.48 -17.04 -3.44
C ARG A 203 16.55 -18.41 -2.79
N GLN A 204 16.30 -18.49 -1.48
CA GLN A 204 16.36 -19.75 -0.72
C GLN A 204 15.26 -20.72 -1.13
N ALA A 205 14.06 -20.22 -1.47
CA ALA A 205 12.98 -21.03 -2.02
C ALA A 205 13.39 -21.70 -3.34
N ARG A 206 14.04 -20.94 -4.24
CA ARG A 206 14.56 -21.46 -5.52
C ARG A 206 15.65 -22.52 -5.29
N GLU A 207 16.65 -22.20 -4.49
CA GLU A 207 17.80 -23.08 -4.19
C GLU A 207 17.34 -24.40 -3.54
N SER A 208 16.36 -24.37 -2.68
CA SER A 208 15.80 -25.56 -2.03
C SER A 208 14.79 -26.31 -2.88
N GLY A 209 14.41 -25.78 -4.05
CA GLY A 209 13.40 -26.39 -4.92
C GLY A 209 11.98 -26.37 -4.34
N LEU A 210 11.61 -25.31 -3.58
CA LEU A 210 10.23 -25.11 -3.13
C LEU A 210 9.30 -24.95 -4.32
N LYS A 211 8.14 -25.61 -4.31
CA LYS A 211 7.13 -25.57 -5.37
C LYS A 211 5.79 -25.13 -4.81
N PHE A 212 5.04 -24.38 -5.59
CA PHE A 212 3.68 -23.92 -5.30
C PHE A 212 2.93 -23.64 -6.60
N LYS A 213 1.60 -23.59 -6.52
CA LYS A 213 0.74 -23.24 -7.67
C LYS A 213 0.63 -21.74 -7.87
N MET A 214 0.74 -20.96 -6.80
CA MET A 214 0.55 -19.51 -6.80
C MET A 214 1.33 -18.86 -5.66
N LEU A 215 1.92 -17.70 -5.93
CA LEU A 215 2.45 -16.80 -4.92
C LEU A 215 1.71 -15.47 -5.00
N VAL A 216 1.29 -14.97 -3.84
CA VAL A 216 0.66 -13.66 -3.68
C VAL A 216 1.51 -12.81 -2.76
N GLY A 217 2.10 -11.76 -3.31
CA GLY A 217 2.72 -10.68 -2.56
C GLY A 217 1.67 -9.71 -2.03
N ASN A 218 2.01 -8.99 -0.99
CA ASN A 218 1.13 -8.02 -0.36
C ASN A 218 1.81 -6.66 -0.25
N GLY A 219 1.94 -5.95 -1.36
CA GLY A 219 2.55 -4.63 -1.44
C GLY A 219 4.07 -4.64 -1.27
N ALA A 220 4.62 -3.59 -0.66
CA ALA A 220 6.01 -3.36 -0.30
C ALA A 220 7.05 -3.90 -1.30
N GLY A 221 7.71 -5.01 -0.97
CA GLY A 221 8.78 -5.56 -1.81
C GLY A 221 8.30 -6.05 -3.17
N TYR A 222 7.10 -6.65 -3.26
CA TYR A 222 6.53 -7.10 -4.53
C TYR A 222 6.11 -5.94 -5.44
N SER A 223 5.88 -4.76 -4.91
CA SER A 223 5.60 -3.55 -5.68
C SER A 223 6.85 -2.90 -6.27
N GLN A 224 8.05 -3.42 -5.94
CA GLN A 224 9.32 -3.00 -6.52
C GLN A 224 9.76 -3.97 -7.63
N LEU A 225 8.91 -4.13 -8.65
CA LEU A 225 9.08 -5.12 -9.70
C LEU A 225 10.45 -5.03 -10.39
N ASP A 226 10.95 -3.81 -10.68
CA ASP A 226 12.26 -3.60 -11.31
C ASP A 226 13.39 -4.25 -10.51
N LYS A 227 13.37 -4.13 -9.18
CA LYS A 227 14.38 -4.73 -8.30
C LYS A 227 14.29 -6.24 -8.26
N LEU A 228 13.07 -6.77 -8.17
CA LEU A 228 12.86 -8.22 -8.18
C LEU A 228 13.26 -8.80 -9.53
N ARG A 229 12.92 -8.14 -10.63
CA ARG A 229 13.25 -8.57 -11.98
C ARG A 229 14.76 -8.50 -12.23
N ALA A 230 15.44 -7.47 -11.76
CA ALA A 230 16.91 -7.38 -11.84
C ALA A 230 17.62 -8.55 -11.12
N THR A 231 16.99 -9.12 -10.08
CA THR A 231 17.55 -10.22 -9.29
C THR A 231 17.16 -11.61 -9.82
N PHE A 232 15.90 -11.78 -10.24
CA PHE A 232 15.30 -13.09 -10.55
C PHE A 232 14.94 -13.27 -12.03
N GLY A 233 15.01 -12.20 -12.84
CA GLY A 233 14.60 -12.26 -14.25
C GLY A 233 13.17 -12.76 -14.41
N PRO A 234 12.94 -13.75 -15.34
CA PRO A 234 11.60 -14.29 -15.58
C PRO A 234 11.09 -15.24 -14.50
N ASP A 235 11.89 -15.60 -13.50
CA ASP A 235 11.46 -16.52 -12.44
C ASP A 235 10.29 -15.99 -11.61
N ILE A 236 10.11 -14.66 -11.59
CA ILE A 236 8.99 -14.00 -10.88
C ILE A 236 7.76 -13.77 -11.78
N ASP A 237 7.78 -14.19 -13.04
CA ASP A 237 6.63 -14.03 -13.91
C ASP A 237 5.42 -14.78 -13.36
N ASN A 238 4.26 -14.15 -13.50
CA ASN A 238 2.97 -14.60 -13.00
C ASN A 238 2.82 -14.63 -11.47
N PHE A 239 3.75 -14.03 -10.72
CA PHE A 239 3.47 -13.74 -9.32
C PHE A 239 2.39 -12.67 -9.21
N CYS A 240 1.46 -12.86 -8.27
CA CYS A 240 0.44 -11.88 -7.96
C CYS A 240 0.95 -10.92 -6.89
N ASN A 241 0.42 -9.69 -6.88
CA ASN A 241 0.66 -8.71 -5.84
C ASN A 241 -0.63 -7.93 -5.54
N ILE A 242 -0.97 -7.82 -4.26
CA ILE A 242 -2.10 -7.02 -3.79
C ILE A 242 -1.55 -5.67 -3.38
N ASP A 243 -2.09 -4.59 -3.96
CA ASP A 243 -1.69 -3.22 -3.64
C ASP A 243 -2.71 -2.22 -4.21
N PRO A 244 -2.66 -0.92 -3.89
CA PRO A 244 -3.37 0.07 -4.67
C PRO A 244 -2.91 0.05 -6.12
N VAL A 245 -3.84 0.27 -7.02
CA VAL A 245 -3.52 0.30 -8.44
C VAL A 245 -2.50 1.42 -8.76
N PRO A 246 -1.42 1.13 -9.51
CA PRO A 246 -0.54 2.16 -10.03
C PRO A 246 -1.31 3.10 -10.94
N ALA A 247 -1.07 4.40 -10.83
CA ALA A 247 -1.84 5.41 -11.54
C ALA A 247 -1.87 5.21 -13.07
N GLN A 248 -0.76 4.72 -13.68
CA GLN A 248 -0.69 4.46 -15.12
C GLN A 248 -1.58 3.31 -15.60
N LEU A 249 -2.06 2.44 -14.71
CA LEU A 249 -2.94 1.31 -15.07
C LEU A 249 -4.43 1.66 -14.99
N ILE A 250 -4.78 2.84 -14.51
CA ILE A 250 -6.17 3.28 -14.44
C ILE A 250 -6.62 3.82 -15.80
N ASN A 251 -7.81 3.41 -16.22
CA ASN A 251 -8.43 4.01 -17.39
C ASN A 251 -8.76 5.50 -17.09
N PRO A 252 -8.15 6.46 -17.81
CA PRO A 252 -8.42 7.89 -17.58
C PRO A 252 -9.90 8.26 -17.71
N ALA A 253 -10.68 7.55 -18.53
CA ALA A 253 -12.11 7.79 -18.70
C ALA A 253 -12.94 7.43 -17.46
N SER A 254 -12.40 6.65 -16.52
CA SER A 254 -13.05 6.33 -15.24
C SER A 254 -12.77 7.36 -14.15
N LEU A 255 -11.93 8.35 -14.43
CA LEU A 255 -11.52 9.38 -13.49
C LEU A 255 -12.35 10.66 -13.66
N ALA A 256 -12.48 11.41 -12.58
CA ALA A 256 -13.09 12.74 -12.63
C ALA A 256 -12.30 13.68 -13.58
N PRO A 257 -12.96 14.70 -14.18
CA PRO A 257 -12.33 15.61 -15.14
C PRO A 257 -11.01 16.21 -14.60
N GLY A 258 -9.98 16.20 -15.44
CA GLY A 258 -8.64 16.71 -15.13
C GLY A 258 -7.70 15.74 -14.40
N LEU A 259 -8.23 14.67 -13.77
CA LEU A 259 -7.37 13.70 -13.08
C LEU A 259 -6.59 12.79 -14.03
N GLY A 260 -7.13 12.52 -15.23
CA GLY A 260 -6.38 11.81 -16.27
C GLY A 260 -5.12 12.55 -16.71
N ASP A 261 -5.22 13.88 -16.94
CA ASP A 261 -4.08 14.73 -17.28
C ASP A 261 -3.10 14.86 -16.12
N LEU A 262 -3.60 14.95 -14.89
CA LEU A 262 -2.78 14.93 -13.68
C LEU A 262 -1.98 13.63 -13.58
N THR A 263 -2.63 12.49 -13.79
CA THR A 263 -2.01 11.17 -13.79
C THR A 263 -0.90 11.09 -14.83
N LYS A 264 -1.19 11.50 -16.07
CA LYS A 264 -0.21 11.54 -17.17
C LYS A 264 1.00 12.40 -16.79
N THR A 265 0.75 13.60 -16.30
CA THR A 265 1.82 14.53 -15.87
C THR A 265 2.68 13.93 -14.76
N MET A 266 2.08 13.27 -13.78
CA MET A 266 2.80 12.63 -12.67
C MET A 266 3.69 11.50 -13.20
N VAL A 267 3.14 10.64 -14.06
CA VAL A 267 3.86 9.50 -14.66
C VAL A 267 5.05 9.98 -15.50
N GLU A 268 4.83 10.94 -16.39
CA GLU A 268 5.88 11.50 -17.26
C GLU A 268 7.01 12.12 -16.43
N ARG A 269 6.68 12.90 -15.40
CA ARG A 269 7.68 13.52 -14.52
C ARG A 269 8.46 12.51 -13.70
N TYR A 270 7.78 11.48 -13.20
CA TYR A 270 8.44 10.40 -12.47
C TYR A 270 9.45 9.69 -13.37
N LYS A 271 9.03 9.26 -14.57
CA LYS A 271 9.90 8.59 -15.55
C LYS A 271 11.07 9.46 -15.96
N ALA A 272 10.83 10.73 -16.30
CA ALA A 272 11.89 11.66 -16.66
C ALA A 272 12.93 11.87 -15.55
N LYS A 273 12.50 11.81 -14.28
CA LYS A 273 13.38 12.03 -13.14
C LYS A 273 14.17 10.79 -12.73
N THR A 274 13.58 9.61 -12.87
CA THR A 274 14.13 8.36 -12.33
C THR A 274 14.74 7.45 -13.40
N GLY A 275 14.36 7.62 -14.67
CA GLY A 275 14.68 6.68 -15.75
C GLY A 275 13.87 5.37 -15.68
N ALA A 276 12.92 5.25 -14.76
CA ALA A 276 12.12 4.04 -14.61
C ALA A 276 11.13 3.86 -15.76
N THR A 277 10.84 2.61 -16.12
CA THR A 277 9.82 2.27 -17.14
C THR A 277 8.41 2.49 -16.63
N ASP A 278 8.17 2.25 -15.35
CA ASP A 278 6.87 2.36 -14.70
C ASP A 278 6.91 3.10 -13.36
N VAL A 279 5.77 3.63 -12.94
CA VAL A 279 5.61 4.24 -11.61
C VAL A 279 5.18 3.14 -10.63
N PRO A 280 5.97 2.84 -9.61
CA PRO A 280 5.57 1.87 -8.59
C PRO A 280 4.27 2.29 -7.87
N PRO A 281 3.44 1.32 -7.43
CA PRO A 281 2.19 1.61 -6.70
C PRO A 281 2.37 2.58 -5.54
N HIS A 282 3.43 2.44 -4.77
CA HIS A 282 3.70 3.28 -3.60
C HIS A 282 4.07 4.73 -3.96
N CYS A 283 4.65 4.97 -5.15
CA CYS A 283 4.87 6.34 -5.63
C CYS A 283 3.54 7.00 -6.00
N SER A 284 2.66 6.28 -6.70
CA SER A 284 1.30 6.74 -6.99
C SER A 284 0.52 7.01 -5.71
N MET A 285 0.66 6.11 -4.71
CA MET A 285 0.02 6.23 -3.41
C MET A 285 0.49 7.48 -2.66
N GLY A 286 1.80 7.68 -2.52
CA GLY A 286 2.37 8.87 -1.84
C GLY A 286 1.97 10.18 -2.51
N PHE A 287 1.96 10.20 -3.85
CA PHE A 287 1.48 11.36 -4.61
C PHE A 287 0.00 11.61 -4.32
N ASN A 288 -0.85 10.60 -4.44
CA ASN A 288 -2.30 10.70 -4.23
C ASN A 288 -2.63 11.22 -2.82
N GLN A 289 -1.99 10.68 -1.78
CA GLN A 289 -2.21 11.12 -0.40
C GLN A 289 -1.88 12.59 -0.21
N THR A 290 -0.72 13.02 -0.72
CA THR A 290 -0.29 14.42 -0.64
C THR A 290 -1.18 15.32 -1.50
N TRP A 291 -1.62 14.86 -2.66
CA TRP A 291 -2.56 15.58 -3.51
C TRP A 291 -3.90 15.83 -2.79
N VAL A 292 -4.48 14.81 -2.16
CA VAL A 292 -5.73 14.95 -1.40
C VAL A 292 -5.57 15.97 -0.27
N LEU A 293 -4.47 15.91 0.48
CA LEU A 293 -4.19 16.89 1.52
C LEU A 293 -4.14 18.31 0.95
N LEU A 294 -3.33 18.52 -0.08
CA LEU A 294 -3.05 19.87 -0.60
C LEU A 294 -4.21 20.49 -1.41
N ASN A 295 -5.00 19.67 -2.09
CA ASN A 295 -6.02 20.16 -3.02
C ASN A 295 -7.47 19.95 -2.57
N ASN A 296 -7.72 19.07 -1.59
CA ASN A 296 -9.06 18.81 -1.10
C ASN A 296 -9.22 19.19 0.39
N VAL A 297 -8.19 19.06 1.20
CA VAL A 297 -8.27 19.34 2.64
C VAL A 297 -7.87 20.79 2.95
N LEU A 298 -6.66 21.21 2.54
CA LEU A 298 -6.16 22.53 2.91
C LEU A 298 -7.00 23.70 2.37
N PRO A 299 -7.57 23.68 1.14
CA PRO A 299 -8.47 24.74 0.70
C PRO A 299 -9.70 24.87 1.60
N VAL A 300 -10.34 23.75 1.96
CA VAL A 300 -11.49 23.72 2.86
C VAL A 300 -11.11 24.21 4.26
N ALA A 301 -9.93 23.83 4.78
CA ALA A 301 -9.41 24.33 6.05
C ALA A 301 -9.30 25.85 6.05
N LYS A 302 -8.80 26.44 4.97
CA LYS A 302 -8.66 27.90 4.83
C LYS A 302 -10.02 28.60 4.67
N GLU A 303 -10.85 28.12 3.76
CA GLU A 303 -12.10 28.79 3.39
C GLU A 303 -13.18 28.66 4.48
N LYS A 304 -13.34 27.45 5.01
CA LYS A 304 -14.44 27.13 5.95
C LYS A 304 -14.04 27.31 7.42
N TYR A 305 -12.78 27.03 7.74
CA TYR A 305 -12.28 27.00 9.12
C TYR A 305 -11.25 28.10 9.43
N GLY A 306 -10.96 28.97 8.49
CA GLY A 306 -10.19 30.20 8.67
C GLY A 306 -8.66 30.06 8.67
N GLY A 307 -8.11 28.84 8.67
CA GLY A 307 -6.65 28.67 8.81
C GLY A 307 -6.10 27.33 8.37
N PHE A 308 -4.85 27.09 8.81
CA PHE A 308 -4.10 25.83 8.56
C PHE A 308 -3.58 25.22 9.87
N ASP A 309 -4.07 25.69 11.01
CA ASP A 309 -3.79 25.02 12.27
C ASP A 309 -4.39 23.61 12.28
N ALA A 310 -3.87 22.76 13.17
CA ALA A 310 -4.25 21.34 13.17
C ALA A 310 -5.77 21.12 13.35
N GLU A 311 -6.45 22.01 14.10
CA GLU A 311 -7.90 21.87 14.32
C GLU A 311 -8.71 22.22 13.06
N ALA A 312 -8.31 23.25 12.31
CA ALA A 312 -8.92 23.62 11.04
C ALA A 312 -8.71 22.49 10.01
N VAL A 313 -7.50 21.93 9.94
CA VAL A 313 -7.16 20.83 9.04
C VAL A 313 -7.92 19.55 9.43
N ARG A 314 -8.04 19.22 10.72
CA ARG A 314 -8.82 18.10 11.22
C ARG A 314 -10.28 18.17 10.79
N LYS A 315 -10.92 19.33 11.00
CA LYS A 315 -12.33 19.56 10.59
C LYS A 315 -12.48 19.43 9.08
N ALA A 316 -11.58 20.04 8.32
CA ALA A 316 -11.60 19.97 6.86
C ALA A 316 -11.41 18.52 6.34
N ALA A 317 -10.51 17.75 6.95
CA ALA A 317 -10.32 16.35 6.61
C ALA A 317 -11.61 15.53 6.80
N LEU A 318 -12.32 15.76 7.92
CA LEU A 318 -13.60 15.09 8.20
C LEU A 318 -14.73 15.53 7.26
N ASP A 319 -14.62 16.66 6.59
CA ASP A 319 -15.58 17.13 5.58
C ASP A 319 -15.30 16.60 4.17
N VAL A 320 -14.13 15.98 3.96
CA VAL A 320 -13.80 15.41 2.65
C VAL A 320 -14.81 14.32 2.27
N ASP A 321 -15.40 14.47 1.09
CA ASP A 321 -16.33 13.51 0.49
C ASP A 321 -16.07 13.40 -1.01
N ILE A 322 -15.00 12.67 -1.36
CA ILE A 322 -14.56 12.44 -2.74
C ILE A 322 -15.18 11.12 -3.20
N PRO A 323 -15.97 11.12 -4.29
CA PRO A 323 -16.57 9.89 -4.81
C PRO A 323 -15.53 8.97 -5.48
N PRO A 324 -15.86 7.69 -5.74
CA PRO A 324 -15.06 6.84 -6.62
C PRO A 324 -14.77 7.53 -7.96
N GLY A 325 -13.57 7.34 -8.50
CA GLY A 325 -13.07 8.09 -9.66
C GLY A 325 -12.47 9.47 -9.33
N GLY A 326 -12.64 9.95 -8.11
CA GLY A 326 -12.18 11.28 -7.69
C GLY A 326 -10.73 11.38 -7.23
N THR A 327 -9.95 10.32 -7.39
CA THR A 327 -8.49 10.32 -7.13
C THR A 327 -7.74 9.65 -8.29
N ILE A 328 -6.43 9.91 -8.41
CA ILE A 328 -5.60 9.29 -9.44
C ILE A 328 -5.42 7.78 -9.28
N GLN A 329 -5.87 7.21 -8.18
CA GLN A 329 -5.90 5.77 -7.93
C GLN A 329 -7.32 5.18 -8.06
N GLY A 330 -8.29 5.96 -8.55
CA GLY A 330 -9.63 5.52 -8.90
C GLY A 330 -10.60 5.32 -7.73
N TYR A 331 -10.11 5.24 -6.49
CA TYR A 331 -10.99 5.19 -5.32
C TYR A 331 -11.37 6.60 -4.83
N GLY A 332 -12.42 6.68 -4.03
CA GLY A 332 -12.85 7.91 -3.36
C GLY A 332 -12.16 8.11 -2.01
N VAL A 333 -12.42 9.26 -1.38
CA VAL A 333 -11.93 9.54 -0.03
C VAL A 333 -13.06 10.05 0.84
N LYS A 334 -13.30 9.35 1.95
CA LYS A 334 -14.12 9.78 3.06
C LYS A 334 -13.59 9.12 4.33
N PHE A 335 -13.42 9.90 5.38
CA PHE A 335 -12.84 9.38 6.59
C PHE A 335 -13.89 8.89 7.58
N TYR A 336 -13.65 7.73 8.18
CA TYR A 336 -14.40 7.30 9.34
C TYR A 336 -14.39 8.36 10.42
N ARG A 337 -15.57 8.64 10.96
CA ARG A 337 -15.80 9.69 11.98
C ARG A 337 -15.21 9.28 13.33
N PRO A 338 -14.84 10.25 14.17
CA PRO A 338 -14.53 10.01 15.59
C PRO A 338 -15.64 9.19 16.25
N GLY A 339 -15.24 8.30 17.18
CA GLY A 339 -16.14 7.35 17.83
C GLY A 339 -16.32 6.03 17.07
N THR A 340 -15.79 5.90 15.85
CA THR A 340 -15.75 4.62 15.14
C THR A 340 -14.43 3.88 15.39
N GLN A 341 -14.41 2.57 15.14
CA GLN A 341 -13.24 1.72 15.36
C GLN A 341 -11.99 2.16 14.56
N LEU A 342 -12.20 2.75 13.37
CA LEU A 342 -11.15 3.17 12.46
C LEU A 342 -11.17 4.68 12.20
N ALA A 343 -11.51 5.48 13.21
CA ALA A 343 -11.57 6.95 13.09
C ALA A 343 -10.30 7.51 12.41
N GLY A 344 -10.47 8.30 11.34
CA GLY A 344 -9.39 8.88 10.53
C GLY A 344 -8.89 8.02 9.35
N GLN A 345 -9.37 6.78 9.21
CA GLN A 345 -9.10 5.92 8.06
C GLN A 345 -10.07 6.22 6.91
N ASN A 346 -9.62 6.15 5.67
CA ASN A 346 -10.49 6.21 4.49
C ASN A 346 -11.38 4.96 4.39
N GLU A 347 -12.68 5.17 4.27
CA GLU A 347 -13.70 4.10 4.11
C GLU A 347 -13.91 3.67 2.65
N ARG A 348 -13.38 4.42 1.66
CA ARG A 348 -13.63 4.22 0.22
C ARG A 348 -12.45 3.68 -0.57
N SER A 349 -11.35 3.44 0.08
CA SER A 349 -10.17 2.89 -0.58
C SER A 349 -10.32 1.40 -0.85
N THR A 350 -9.78 0.93 -1.98
CA THR A 350 -9.83 -0.47 -2.37
C THR A 350 -8.50 -0.89 -3.01
N PRO A 351 -7.96 -2.06 -2.67
CA PRO A 351 -6.82 -2.63 -3.37
C PRO A 351 -7.25 -3.34 -4.66
N VAL A 352 -6.26 -3.69 -5.45
CA VAL A 352 -6.39 -4.59 -6.61
C VAL A 352 -5.44 -5.76 -6.46
N VAL A 353 -5.70 -6.86 -7.18
CA VAL A 353 -4.68 -7.88 -7.42
C VAL A 353 -4.10 -7.63 -8.80
N MET A 354 -2.79 -7.48 -8.82
CA MET A 354 -1.99 -7.33 -10.03
C MET A 354 -1.19 -8.60 -10.28
N GLN A 355 -0.88 -8.87 -11.54
CA GLN A 355 0.02 -9.94 -11.96
C GLN A 355 1.05 -9.37 -12.92
N ASN A 356 2.30 -9.75 -12.74
CA ASN A 356 3.38 -9.35 -13.63
C ASN A 356 3.66 -10.43 -14.69
N ALA A 357 3.95 -9.98 -15.89
CA ALA A 357 4.42 -10.82 -16.99
C ALA A 357 5.45 -10.04 -17.82
N GLY A 358 6.69 -10.47 -17.82
CA GLY A 358 7.79 -9.67 -18.35
C GLY A 358 7.88 -8.32 -17.64
N GLU A 359 8.01 -7.23 -18.37
CA GLU A 359 8.06 -5.87 -17.84
C GLU A 359 6.66 -5.26 -17.60
N HIS A 360 5.59 -6.02 -17.87
CA HIS A 360 4.23 -5.52 -17.78
C HIS A 360 3.56 -5.95 -16.48
N ILE A 361 2.77 -5.04 -15.92
CA ILE A 361 1.87 -5.30 -14.80
C ILE A 361 0.44 -5.18 -15.33
N SER A 362 -0.39 -6.16 -15.02
CA SER A 362 -1.82 -6.16 -15.36
C SER A 362 -2.65 -6.25 -14.09
N VAL A 363 -3.81 -5.59 -14.09
CA VAL A 363 -4.83 -5.78 -13.04
C VAL A 363 -5.61 -7.06 -13.39
N VAL A 364 -5.62 -8.02 -12.48
CA VAL A 364 -6.30 -9.31 -12.67
C VAL A 364 -7.53 -9.48 -11.77
N TRP A 365 -7.73 -8.55 -10.82
CA TRP A 365 -8.90 -8.50 -9.94
C TRP A 365 -9.02 -7.10 -9.30
N PRO A 366 -10.24 -6.59 -9.00
CA PRO A 366 -11.55 -7.21 -9.22
C PRO A 366 -12.00 -7.18 -10.69
N GLY A 367 -12.99 -8.02 -11.00
CA GLY A 367 -13.42 -8.26 -12.37
C GLY A 367 -13.91 -7.03 -13.15
N ASN A 368 -14.45 -6.01 -12.47
CA ASN A 368 -14.96 -4.79 -13.10
C ASN A 368 -13.88 -3.82 -13.60
N ILE A 369 -12.63 -3.97 -13.14
CA ILE A 369 -11.49 -3.14 -13.58
C ILE A 369 -10.30 -3.97 -14.05
N LYS A 370 -10.43 -5.30 -14.11
CA LYS A 370 -9.37 -6.17 -14.62
C LYS A 370 -9.02 -5.82 -16.07
N THR A 371 -7.73 -5.85 -16.37
CA THR A 371 -7.19 -5.64 -17.72
C THR A 371 -6.78 -6.94 -18.39
N GLN A 372 -6.64 -8.03 -17.61
CA GLN A 372 -6.22 -9.33 -18.07
C GLN A 372 -6.76 -10.44 -17.16
N GLU A 373 -7.01 -11.63 -17.73
CA GLU A 373 -7.29 -12.84 -16.95
C GLU A 373 -6.05 -13.30 -16.20
N PRO A 374 -6.18 -13.75 -14.93
CA PRO A 374 -5.04 -14.27 -14.19
C PRO A 374 -4.53 -15.58 -14.80
N VAL A 375 -3.22 -15.70 -14.92
CA VAL A 375 -2.51 -16.91 -15.29
C VAL A 375 -2.27 -17.73 -14.01
N LEU A 376 -3.10 -18.73 -13.81
CA LEU A 376 -3.07 -19.63 -12.65
C LEU A 376 -3.40 -21.07 -13.09
N PRO A 377 -2.75 -22.10 -12.52
CA PRO A 377 -1.54 -22.03 -11.67
C PRO A 377 -0.33 -21.46 -12.40
N LEU A 378 0.81 -21.31 -11.70
CA LEU A 378 2.07 -20.95 -12.35
C LEU A 378 2.35 -21.89 -13.53
N PRO A 379 2.78 -21.35 -14.69
CA PRO A 379 3.12 -22.16 -15.86
C PRO A 379 4.22 -23.18 -15.56
N SER A 380 4.21 -24.33 -16.22
CA SER A 380 5.23 -25.39 -16.02
C SER A 380 6.66 -24.94 -16.33
N SER A 381 6.83 -23.84 -17.06
CA SER A 381 8.13 -23.17 -17.29
C SER A 381 8.68 -22.45 -16.07
N SER A 382 7.84 -22.11 -15.08
CA SER A 382 8.30 -21.48 -13.85
C SER A 382 9.14 -22.43 -13.02
N VAL A 383 10.27 -21.92 -12.49
CA VAL A 383 11.13 -22.69 -11.56
C VAL A 383 10.44 -23.05 -10.25
N TYR A 384 9.33 -22.38 -9.92
CA TYR A 384 8.54 -22.64 -8.72
C TYR A 384 7.28 -23.50 -8.97
N ALA A 385 6.96 -23.84 -10.23
CA ALA A 385 5.72 -24.56 -10.53
C ALA A 385 5.66 -25.95 -9.90
N MET A 386 4.51 -26.28 -9.28
CA MET A 386 4.14 -27.65 -8.95
C MET A 386 3.88 -28.40 -10.27
N ARG A 387 4.50 -29.58 -10.41
CA ARG A 387 4.27 -30.51 -11.51
C ARG A 387 3.22 -31.53 -11.14
#